data_063c43ece481949fd87b8515c8b4a7e0
#
_entry.id   063c43ece481949fd87b8515c8b4a7e0
#
_cell.length_a   1.000
_cell.length_b   1.000
_cell.length_c   1.000
_cell.angle_alpha   90.00
_cell.angle_beta   90.00
_cell.angle_gamma   90.00
#
_symmetry.space_group_name_H-M   'P 1'
#
loop_
_entity.id
_entity.type
_entity.pdbx_description
1 polymer ?
#
loop_
_entity_poly.entity_id
_entity_poly.type
_entity_poly.pdbx_seq_one_letter_code
_entity_poly.pdbx_strand_id
1 'polypeptide(L)'
;MPSSPSSLPSARVLLFAVACGLSVANVYYAQPLLDVLGAEFAIGQAGVGLLFGATQAGCALALLLVVPLGDLLERRRLMFVQLLLLVLSLLLVGFAGDTLGLALGLLGLGLLGTAMTQGLLAYAAALAAPGERGRVVGAAQGGVVIGLLLARSLAGLLADLGGWRSVYLVSAASMGGLGLLLWRVLPAAPSNELGLTYRQLLGSMFDLLASQRVLQVRGLLGLLMFAAFGVFWSSLVLLLGAPPHSLSHSAIGAFGLVGALGALGAARAGSLADRG
;
A
#
# COMPACT_ATOMS: atom_id res chain seq x y z
N MET A 1 -38.52 -17.42 -1.63
CA MET A 1 -37.91 -16.33 -2.44
C MET A 1 -36.55 -16.09 -1.84
N PRO A 2 -35.44 -16.24 -2.54
CA PRO A 2 -34.14 -15.86 -2.00
C PRO A 2 -34.14 -14.34 -1.83
N SER A 3 -33.86 -13.89 -0.61
CA SER A 3 -33.69 -12.48 -0.28
C SER A 3 -32.66 -11.87 -1.23
N SER A 4 -33.05 -10.82 -1.97
CA SER A 4 -32.11 -10.02 -2.75
C SER A 4 -30.89 -9.67 -1.88
N PRO A 5 -29.67 -9.86 -2.37
CA PRO A 5 -28.49 -9.51 -1.60
C PRO A 5 -28.58 -8.03 -1.25
N SER A 6 -28.70 -7.76 0.07
CA SER A 6 -28.80 -6.41 0.59
C SER A 6 -27.54 -5.63 0.20
N SER A 7 -27.74 -4.41 -0.29
CA SER A 7 -26.62 -3.51 -0.64
C SER A 7 -25.66 -3.33 0.54
N LEU A 8 -24.35 -3.26 0.26
CA LEU A 8 -23.35 -3.00 1.31
C LEU A 8 -23.60 -1.60 1.92
N PRO A 9 -23.77 -1.51 3.27
CA PRO A 9 -23.95 -0.22 3.93
C PRO A 9 -22.80 0.74 3.61
N SER A 10 -23.10 2.01 3.37
CA SER A 10 -22.11 3.04 3.06
C SER A 10 -20.98 3.14 4.08
N ALA A 11 -21.29 2.88 5.38
CA ALA A 11 -20.28 2.83 6.44
C ALA A 11 -19.24 1.71 6.22
N ARG A 12 -19.63 0.54 5.73
CA ARG A 12 -18.68 -0.54 5.40
C ARG A 12 -17.84 -0.21 4.18
N VAL A 13 -18.43 0.44 3.17
CA VAL A 13 -17.70 0.91 2.00
C VAL A 13 -16.64 1.93 2.40
N LEU A 14 -17.00 2.89 3.26
CA LEU A 14 -16.06 3.87 3.81
C LEU A 14 -14.96 3.19 4.63
N LEU A 15 -15.31 2.19 5.44
CA LEU A 15 -14.32 1.42 6.22
C LEU A 15 -13.29 0.75 5.31
N PHE A 16 -13.72 0.14 4.19
CA PHE A 16 -12.80 -0.43 3.21
C PHE A 16 -11.90 0.65 2.58
N ALA A 17 -12.47 1.81 2.22
CA ALA A 17 -11.68 2.92 1.67
C ALA A 17 -10.61 3.41 2.65
N VAL A 18 -10.98 3.63 3.92
CA VAL A 18 -10.04 4.04 4.98
C VAL A 18 -8.99 2.95 5.24
N ALA A 19 -9.42 1.69 5.32
CA ALA A 19 -8.51 0.57 5.55
C ALA A 19 -7.48 0.41 4.41
N CYS A 20 -7.91 0.51 3.16
CA CYS A 20 -7.02 0.49 2.00
C CYS A 20 -6.05 1.69 2.00
N GLY A 21 -6.55 2.89 2.34
CA GLY A 21 -5.74 4.10 2.42
C GLY A 21 -4.65 4.01 3.49
N LEU A 22 -5.01 3.56 4.70
CA LEU A 22 -4.04 3.37 5.78
C LEU A 22 -3.04 2.25 5.45
N SER A 23 -3.48 1.16 4.81
CA SER A 23 -2.60 0.04 4.46
C SER A 23 -1.55 0.46 3.43
N VAL A 24 -1.95 1.16 2.37
CA VAL A 24 -1.01 1.64 1.33
C VAL A 24 -0.08 2.73 1.86
N ALA A 25 -0.55 3.58 2.78
CA ALA A 25 0.26 4.65 3.35
C ALA A 25 1.52 4.12 4.03
N ASN A 26 1.45 2.95 4.68
CA ASN A 26 2.59 2.31 5.35
C ASN A 26 3.77 2.03 4.40
N VAL A 27 3.51 1.78 3.13
CA VAL A 27 4.53 1.53 2.11
C VAL A 27 5.31 2.81 1.76
N TYR A 28 4.68 3.99 1.93
CA TYR A 28 5.23 5.26 1.46
C TYR A 28 5.76 6.17 2.55
N TYR A 29 5.59 5.82 3.83
CA TYR A 29 6.08 6.65 4.95
C TYR A 29 7.59 6.82 4.99
N ALA A 30 8.36 5.84 4.54
CA ALA A 30 9.82 5.92 4.54
C ALA A 30 10.36 6.99 3.57
N GLN A 31 9.65 7.29 2.47
CA GLN A 31 10.17 8.17 1.42
C GLN A 31 10.55 9.58 1.90
N PRO A 32 9.67 10.32 2.63
CA PRO A 32 10.01 11.66 3.12
C PRO A 32 11.01 11.65 4.29
N LEU A 33 11.41 10.48 4.80
CA LEU A 33 12.26 10.31 5.97
C LEU A 33 13.65 9.75 5.64
N LEU A 34 13.95 9.56 4.35
CA LEU A 34 15.18 8.88 3.91
C LEU A 34 16.46 9.59 4.37
N ASP A 35 16.44 10.92 4.43
CA ASP A 35 17.55 11.75 4.91
C ASP A 35 17.80 11.55 6.40
N VAL A 36 16.75 11.59 7.23
CA VAL A 36 16.85 11.39 8.68
C VAL A 36 17.29 9.95 8.99
N LEU A 37 16.73 8.96 8.30
CA LEU A 37 17.13 7.56 8.45
C LEU A 37 18.60 7.38 8.05
N GLY A 38 19.03 8.00 6.95
CA GLY A 38 20.43 7.98 6.51
C GLY A 38 21.38 8.58 7.53
N ALA A 39 21.01 9.72 8.11
CA ALA A 39 21.81 10.41 9.12
C ALA A 39 21.89 9.61 10.43
N GLU A 40 20.77 9.10 10.94
CA GLU A 40 20.73 8.41 12.25
C GLU A 40 21.49 7.07 12.23
N PHE A 41 21.35 6.31 11.15
CA PHE A 41 22.02 5.01 11.00
C PHE A 41 23.40 5.12 10.35
N ALA A 42 23.91 6.33 10.13
CA ALA A 42 25.20 6.61 9.47
C ALA A 42 25.32 5.90 8.10
N ILE A 43 24.23 5.86 7.33
CA ILE A 43 24.16 5.19 6.05
C ILE A 43 24.40 6.21 4.94
N GLY A 44 25.38 5.92 4.07
CA GLY A 44 25.59 6.75 2.87
C GLY A 44 24.42 6.68 1.87
N GLN A 45 24.44 7.58 0.87
CA GLN A 45 23.36 7.67 -0.12
C GLN A 45 23.00 6.34 -0.80
N ALA A 46 23.98 5.49 -1.08
CA ALA A 46 23.74 4.16 -1.65
C ALA A 46 22.96 3.26 -0.69
N GLY A 47 23.27 3.30 0.62
CA GLY A 47 22.56 2.55 1.65
C GLY A 47 21.12 3.02 1.85
N VAL A 48 20.87 4.33 1.77
CA VAL A 48 19.52 4.92 1.79
C VAL A 48 18.68 4.38 0.60
N GLY A 49 19.29 4.30 -0.58
CA GLY A 49 18.66 3.68 -1.75
C GLY A 49 18.30 2.20 -1.52
N LEU A 50 19.16 1.45 -0.81
CA LEU A 50 18.88 0.05 -0.44
C LEU A 50 17.73 -0.08 0.56
N LEU A 51 17.57 0.83 1.50
CA LEU A 51 16.42 0.85 2.42
C LEU A 51 15.10 1.04 1.66
N PHE A 52 15.06 1.99 0.74
CA PHE A 52 13.91 2.14 -0.14
C PHE A 52 13.69 0.90 -1.01
N GLY A 53 14.77 0.34 -1.56
CA GLY A 53 14.76 -0.91 -2.32
C GLY A 53 14.20 -2.09 -1.54
N ALA A 54 14.49 -2.19 -0.24
CA ALA A 54 13.94 -3.23 0.63
C ALA A 54 12.40 -3.15 0.71
N THR A 55 11.83 -1.94 0.85
CA THR A 55 10.38 -1.76 0.82
C THR A 55 9.79 -2.21 -0.52
N GLN A 56 10.41 -1.82 -1.63
CA GLN A 56 9.93 -2.19 -2.98
C GLN A 56 10.07 -3.69 -3.26
N ALA A 57 11.15 -4.32 -2.77
CA ALA A 57 11.29 -5.77 -2.82
C ALA A 57 10.18 -6.48 -2.04
N GLY A 58 9.83 -5.96 -0.86
CA GLY A 58 8.67 -6.41 -0.09
C GLY A 58 7.36 -6.33 -0.89
N CYS A 59 7.11 -5.21 -1.59
CA CYS A 59 5.94 -5.05 -2.45
C CYS A 59 5.90 -6.10 -3.58
N ALA A 60 7.03 -6.35 -4.23
CA ALA A 60 7.12 -7.35 -5.29
C ALA A 60 6.86 -8.77 -4.74
N LEU A 61 7.46 -9.11 -3.61
CA LEU A 61 7.22 -10.39 -2.92
C LEU A 61 5.75 -10.55 -2.50
N ALA A 62 5.10 -9.47 -2.05
CA ALA A 62 3.68 -9.49 -1.72
C ALA A 62 2.83 -9.90 -2.93
N LEU A 63 3.03 -9.23 -4.07
CA LEU A 63 2.25 -9.48 -5.29
C LEU A 63 2.49 -10.89 -5.84
N LEU A 64 3.72 -11.37 -5.77
CA LEU A 64 4.07 -12.69 -6.29
C LEU A 64 3.66 -13.83 -5.34
N LEU A 65 3.86 -13.68 -4.03
CA LEU A 65 3.78 -14.80 -3.10
C LEU A 65 2.57 -14.70 -2.15
N VAL A 66 2.20 -13.51 -1.69
CA VAL A 66 1.18 -13.38 -0.64
C VAL A 66 -0.21 -13.12 -1.20
N VAL A 67 -0.33 -12.29 -2.21
CA VAL A 67 -1.63 -11.96 -2.83
C VAL A 67 -2.33 -13.21 -3.39
N PRO A 68 -1.64 -14.14 -4.09
CA PRO A 68 -2.27 -15.37 -4.57
C PRO A 68 -2.82 -16.28 -3.46
N LEU A 69 -2.31 -16.21 -2.23
CA LEU A 69 -2.86 -16.96 -1.10
C LEU A 69 -4.31 -16.57 -0.78
N GLY A 70 -4.74 -15.36 -1.15
CA GLY A 70 -6.12 -14.90 -0.97
C GLY A 70 -7.16 -15.66 -1.80
N ASP A 71 -6.72 -16.42 -2.80
CA ASP A 71 -7.59 -17.29 -3.62
C ASP A 71 -7.65 -18.73 -3.08
N LEU A 72 -6.72 -19.11 -2.19
CA LEU A 72 -6.62 -20.46 -1.63
C LEU A 72 -7.06 -20.54 -0.16
N LEU A 73 -6.83 -19.46 0.60
CA LEU A 73 -7.09 -19.40 2.02
C LEU A 73 -8.36 -18.58 2.33
N GLU A 74 -8.92 -18.82 3.49
CA GLU A 74 -10.02 -18.01 4.00
C GLU A 74 -9.54 -16.56 4.16
N ARG A 75 -10.13 -15.67 3.34
CA ARG A 75 -9.67 -14.27 3.18
C ARG A 75 -9.65 -13.49 4.48
N ARG A 76 -10.63 -13.70 5.37
CA ARG A 76 -10.71 -13.03 6.66
C ARG A 76 -9.51 -13.40 7.54
N ARG A 77 -9.22 -14.69 7.67
CA ARG A 77 -8.09 -15.20 8.49
C ARG A 77 -6.76 -14.69 7.93
N LEU A 78 -6.57 -14.79 6.61
CA LEU A 78 -5.35 -14.31 5.94
C LEU A 78 -5.15 -12.81 6.19
N MET A 79 -6.20 -12.00 6.06
CA MET A 79 -6.17 -10.56 6.30
C MET A 79 -5.74 -10.22 7.74
N PHE A 80 -6.25 -10.93 8.74
CA PHE A 80 -5.87 -10.67 10.15
C PHE A 80 -4.45 -11.11 10.47
N VAL A 81 -3.97 -12.20 9.88
CA VAL A 81 -2.55 -12.58 9.99
C VAL A 81 -1.66 -11.52 9.34
N GLN A 82 -1.99 -11.06 8.15
CA GLN A 82 -1.26 -9.99 7.46
C GLN A 82 -1.26 -8.70 8.29
N LEU A 83 -2.40 -8.32 8.86
CA LEU A 83 -2.52 -7.13 9.71
C LEU A 83 -1.67 -7.22 10.98
N LEU A 84 -1.71 -8.36 11.67
CA LEU A 84 -0.87 -8.59 12.85
C LEU A 84 0.61 -8.47 12.50
N LEU A 85 1.05 -9.13 11.44
CA LEU A 85 2.43 -9.06 10.98
C LEU A 85 2.81 -7.65 10.52
N LEU A 86 1.88 -6.90 9.92
CA LEU A 86 2.10 -5.49 9.53
C LEU A 86 2.33 -4.62 10.77
N VAL A 87 1.52 -4.79 11.81
CA VAL A 87 1.72 -4.07 13.09
C VAL A 87 3.06 -4.42 13.71
N LEU A 88 3.46 -5.70 13.70
CA LEU A 88 4.77 -6.11 14.18
C LEU A 88 5.91 -5.51 13.35
N SER A 89 5.77 -5.42 12.03
CA SER A 89 6.77 -4.76 11.17
C SER A 89 6.85 -3.25 11.44
N LEU A 90 5.72 -2.59 11.71
CA LEU A 90 5.69 -1.18 12.11
C LEU A 90 6.41 -0.95 13.43
N LEU A 91 6.17 -1.82 14.41
CA LEU A 91 6.88 -1.78 15.70
C LEU A 91 8.37 -2.06 15.52
N LEU A 92 8.74 -3.04 14.68
CA LEU A 92 10.14 -3.34 14.39
C LEU A 92 10.86 -2.12 13.82
N VAL A 93 10.25 -1.39 12.87
CA VAL A 93 10.82 -0.14 12.35
C VAL A 93 10.85 0.94 13.45
N GLY A 94 9.75 1.14 14.17
CA GLY A 94 9.65 2.16 15.21
C GLY A 94 10.67 2.00 16.35
N PHE A 95 11.08 0.77 16.65
CA PHE A 95 12.07 0.43 17.67
C PHE A 95 13.43 0.00 17.10
N ALA A 96 13.65 0.17 15.78
CA ALA A 96 14.90 -0.23 15.16
C ALA A 96 16.09 0.49 15.82
N GLY A 97 17.09 -0.29 16.27
CA GLY A 97 18.35 0.19 16.82
C GLY A 97 19.53 0.01 15.87
N ASP A 98 19.35 -0.72 14.78
CA ASP A 98 20.37 -0.99 13.77
C ASP A 98 19.78 -1.03 12.35
N THR A 99 20.66 -0.94 11.36
CA THR A 99 20.30 -0.89 9.94
C THR A 99 19.61 -2.17 9.45
N LEU A 100 19.98 -3.32 10.00
CA LEU A 100 19.39 -4.61 9.58
C LEU A 100 17.93 -4.71 10.05
N GLY A 101 17.66 -4.39 11.32
CA GLY A 101 16.31 -4.33 11.87
C GLY A 101 15.43 -3.34 11.11
N LEU A 102 15.98 -2.15 10.77
CA LEU A 102 15.30 -1.17 9.94
C LEU A 102 14.97 -1.73 8.54
N ALA A 103 15.94 -2.33 7.86
CA ALA A 103 15.76 -2.89 6.51
C ALA A 103 14.75 -4.04 6.49
N LEU A 104 14.82 -4.96 7.47
CA LEU A 104 13.85 -6.06 7.60
C LEU A 104 12.44 -5.55 7.91
N GLY A 105 12.33 -4.55 8.77
CA GLY A 105 11.06 -3.89 9.06
C GLY A 105 10.47 -3.23 7.81
N LEU A 106 11.26 -2.47 7.05
CA LEU A 106 10.83 -1.82 5.81
C LEU A 106 10.44 -2.83 4.72
N LEU A 107 11.18 -3.93 4.58
CA LEU A 107 10.79 -5.03 3.71
C LEU A 107 9.44 -5.62 4.12
N GLY A 108 9.26 -5.85 5.43
CA GLY A 108 7.98 -6.29 6.00
C GLY A 108 6.84 -5.32 5.72
N LEU A 109 7.07 -4.01 5.84
CA LEU A 109 6.06 -2.98 5.53
C LEU A 109 5.67 -3.01 4.05
N GLY A 110 6.62 -3.14 3.14
CA GLY A 110 6.35 -3.29 1.72
C GLY A 110 5.51 -4.53 1.43
N LEU A 111 5.92 -5.68 1.99
CA LEU A 111 5.24 -6.96 1.80
C LEU A 111 3.83 -6.95 2.38
N LEU A 112 3.69 -6.58 3.63
CA LEU A 112 2.41 -6.72 4.36
C LEU A 112 1.46 -5.56 4.07
N GLY A 113 1.97 -4.34 3.86
CA GLY A 113 1.16 -3.19 3.45
C GLY A 113 0.54 -3.39 2.07
N THR A 114 1.32 -3.91 1.11
CA THR A 114 0.82 -4.25 -0.23
C THR A 114 -0.15 -5.42 -0.19
N ALA A 115 0.20 -6.51 0.49
CA ALA A 115 -0.67 -7.67 0.61
C ALA A 115 -2.01 -7.32 1.27
N MET A 116 -1.99 -6.51 2.34
CA MET A 116 -3.19 -6.04 3.04
C MET A 116 -4.05 -5.15 2.13
N THR A 117 -3.45 -4.24 1.38
CA THR A 117 -4.18 -3.37 0.43
C THR A 117 -4.90 -4.20 -0.63
N GLN A 118 -4.20 -5.14 -1.28
CA GLN A 118 -4.78 -6.01 -2.30
C GLN A 118 -5.82 -6.97 -1.70
N GLY A 119 -5.54 -7.52 -0.52
CA GLY A 119 -6.47 -8.37 0.21
C GLY A 119 -7.78 -7.66 0.54
N LEU A 120 -7.74 -6.41 1.02
CA LEU A 120 -8.91 -5.58 1.30
C LEU A 120 -9.72 -5.26 0.04
N LEU A 121 -9.06 -4.93 -1.08
CA LEU A 121 -9.72 -4.71 -2.36
C LEU A 121 -10.46 -5.97 -2.85
N ALA A 122 -9.78 -7.12 -2.80
CA ALA A 122 -10.38 -8.41 -3.17
C ALA A 122 -11.54 -8.79 -2.23
N TYR A 123 -11.40 -8.52 -0.93
CA TYR A 123 -12.44 -8.77 0.06
C TYR A 123 -13.66 -7.87 -0.15
N ALA A 124 -13.45 -6.58 -0.40
CA ALA A 124 -14.51 -5.63 -0.72
C ALA A 124 -15.29 -6.04 -1.98
N ALA A 125 -14.56 -6.49 -3.03
CA ALA A 125 -15.16 -7.01 -4.25
C ALA A 125 -15.98 -8.29 -4.03
N ALA A 126 -15.55 -9.17 -3.12
CA ALA A 126 -16.23 -10.42 -2.81
C ALA A 126 -17.53 -10.21 -1.99
N LEU A 127 -17.58 -9.18 -1.15
CA LEU A 127 -18.77 -8.84 -0.36
C LEU A 127 -19.78 -7.99 -1.15
N ALA A 128 -19.38 -7.35 -2.23
CA ALA A 128 -20.23 -6.49 -3.03
C ALA A 128 -21.23 -7.31 -3.87
N ALA A 129 -22.49 -6.89 -3.89
CA ALA A 129 -23.47 -7.43 -4.83
C ALA A 129 -23.02 -7.19 -6.29
N PRO A 130 -23.39 -8.05 -7.26
CA PRO A 130 -22.93 -7.93 -8.65
C PRO A 130 -23.11 -6.54 -9.26
N GLY A 131 -24.23 -5.86 -8.99
CA GLY A 131 -24.51 -4.50 -9.49
C GLY A 131 -23.81 -3.37 -8.71
N GLU A 132 -23.18 -3.64 -7.56
CA GLU A 132 -22.53 -2.64 -6.72
C GLU A 132 -21.01 -2.76 -6.70
N ARG A 133 -20.46 -3.80 -7.32
CA ARG A 133 -19.03 -4.12 -7.26
C ARG A 133 -18.16 -2.95 -7.73
N GLY A 134 -18.57 -2.25 -8.80
CA GLY A 134 -17.85 -1.07 -9.30
C GLY A 134 -17.81 0.06 -8.27
N ARG A 135 -18.93 0.35 -7.60
CA ARG A 135 -19.02 1.39 -6.56
C ARG A 135 -18.13 1.06 -5.36
N VAL A 136 -18.21 -0.17 -4.88
CA VAL A 136 -17.46 -0.61 -3.68
C VAL A 136 -15.96 -0.65 -3.94
N VAL A 137 -15.55 -1.27 -5.04
CA VAL A 137 -14.12 -1.35 -5.43
C VAL A 137 -13.58 0.02 -5.79
N GLY A 138 -14.38 0.85 -6.50
CA GLY A 138 -14.02 2.23 -6.82
C GLY A 138 -13.79 3.08 -5.58
N ALA A 139 -14.63 2.96 -4.56
CA ALA A 139 -14.46 3.66 -3.29
C ALA A 139 -13.20 3.18 -2.55
N ALA A 140 -12.97 1.86 -2.46
CA ALA A 140 -11.78 1.29 -1.85
C ALA A 140 -10.49 1.74 -2.58
N GLN A 141 -10.51 1.73 -3.92
CA GLN A 141 -9.39 2.23 -4.74
C GLN A 141 -9.19 3.75 -4.58
N GLY A 142 -10.28 4.52 -4.44
CA GLY A 142 -10.21 5.94 -4.07
C GLY A 142 -9.49 6.15 -2.73
N GLY A 143 -9.77 5.29 -1.75
CA GLY A 143 -9.04 5.26 -0.48
C GLY A 143 -7.54 5.01 -0.67
N VAL A 144 -7.15 4.07 -1.55
CA VAL A 144 -5.72 3.83 -1.90
C VAL A 144 -5.07 5.10 -2.44
N VAL A 145 -5.73 5.78 -3.39
CA VAL A 145 -5.19 7.03 -3.99
C VAL A 145 -5.03 8.12 -2.93
N ILE A 146 -6.05 8.33 -2.10
CA ILE A 146 -6.00 9.30 -0.99
C ILE A 146 -4.89 8.93 0.00
N GLY A 147 -4.78 7.66 0.39
CA GLY A 147 -3.74 7.17 1.29
C GLY A 147 -2.34 7.41 0.74
N LEU A 148 -2.12 7.12 -0.55
CA LEU A 148 -0.86 7.38 -1.25
C LEU A 148 -0.46 8.86 -1.23
N LEU A 149 -1.42 9.75 -1.47
CA LEU A 149 -1.18 11.20 -1.51
C LEU A 149 -0.93 11.77 -0.11
N LEU A 150 -1.73 11.36 0.88
CA LEU A 150 -1.62 11.84 2.25
C LEU A 150 -0.44 11.22 3.02
N ALA A 151 0.03 10.04 2.64
CA ALA A 151 1.07 9.32 3.35
C ALA A 151 2.31 10.20 3.59
N ARG A 152 2.77 10.90 2.57
CA ARG A 152 3.96 11.75 2.64
C ARG A 152 3.78 12.95 3.55
N SER A 153 2.63 13.63 3.43
CA SER A 153 2.29 14.79 4.26
C SER A 153 2.13 14.41 5.73
N LEU A 154 1.47 13.28 6.00
CA LEU A 154 1.29 12.77 7.36
C LEU A 154 2.61 12.32 7.96
N ALA A 155 3.45 11.61 7.20
CA ALA A 155 4.75 11.19 7.65
C ALA A 155 5.66 12.39 7.97
N GLY A 156 5.69 13.40 7.10
CA GLY A 156 6.43 14.63 7.34
C GLY A 156 5.97 15.36 8.59
N LEU A 157 4.65 15.56 8.73
CA LEU A 157 4.07 16.23 9.90
C LEU A 157 4.37 15.49 11.20
N LEU A 158 4.16 14.19 11.25
CA LEU A 158 4.44 13.38 12.44
C LEU A 158 5.93 13.36 12.77
N ALA A 159 6.80 13.33 11.77
CA ALA A 159 8.24 13.38 11.97
C ALA A 159 8.72 14.73 12.53
N ASP A 160 8.16 15.84 12.03
CA ASP A 160 8.47 17.18 12.54
C ASP A 160 7.99 17.36 14.00
N LEU A 161 6.88 16.72 14.40
CA LEU A 161 6.31 16.82 15.75
C LEU A 161 6.96 15.88 16.78
N GLY A 162 7.31 14.66 16.40
CA GLY A 162 7.71 13.61 17.33
C GLY A 162 8.90 12.75 16.86
N GLY A 163 9.60 13.19 15.81
CA GLY A 163 10.67 12.43 15.18
C GLY A 163 10.12 11.29 14.29
N TRP A 164 10.97 10.73 13.44
CA TRP A 164 10.59 9.73 12.45
C TRP A 164 9.98 8.45 13.04
N ARG A 165 10.38 8.08 14.26
CA ARG A 165 9.83 6.91 14.97
C ARG A 165 8.34 7.05 15.27
N SER A 166 7.87 8.27 15.55
CA SER A 166 6.46 8.55 15.82
C SER A 166 5.54 8.16 14.68
N VAL A 167 6.01 8.29 13.43
CA VAL A 167 5.26 7.90 12.22
C VAL A 167 4.88 6.42 12.28
N TYR A 168 5.83 5.57 12.59
CA TYR A 168 5.62 4.12 12.62
C TYR A 168 4.82 3.66 13.86
N LEU A 169 5.06 4.28 15.01
CA LEU A 169 4.32 3.96 16.25
C LEU A 169 2.85 4.40 16.18
N VAL A 170 2.58 5.60 15.66
CA VAL A 170 1.20 6.08 15.43
C VAL A 170 0.51 5.20 14.40
N SER A 171 1.23 4.80 13.34
CA SER A 171 0.68 3.90 12.34
C SER A 171 0.39 2.51 12.91
N ALA A 172 1.27 1.95 13.76
CA ALA A 172 1.03 0.68 14.44
C ALA A 172 -0.23 0.73 15.30
N ALA A 173 -0.42 1.81 16.08
CA ALA A 173 -1.63 2.01 16.87
C ALA A 173 -2.89 2.14 15.99
N SER A 174 -2.79 2.90 14.89
CA SER A 174 -3.90 3.08 13.94
C SER A 174 -4.28 1.77 13.25
N MET A 175 -3.29 0.98 12.81
CA MET A 175 -3.53 -0.33 12.18
C MET A 175 -4.07 -1.35 13.20
N GLY A 176 -3.62 -1.31 14.45
CA GLY A 176 -4.16 -2.14 15.53
C GLY A 176 -5.61 -1.82 15.83
N GLY A 177 -5.95 -0.53 15.95
CA GLY A 177 -7.33 -0.06 16.13
C GLY A 177 -8.23 -0.43 14.94
N LEU A 178 -7.73 -0.24 13.72
CA LEU A 178 -8.42 -0.67 12.50
C LEU A 178 -8.68 -2.17 12.51
N GLY A 179 -7.71 -2.96 12.95
CA GLY A 179 -7.84 -4.41 13.04
C GLY A 179 -8.96 -4.84 13.98
N LEU A 180 -9.05 -4.21 15.15
CA LEU A 180 -10.15 -4.46 16.11
C LEU A 180 -11.51 -4.10 15.50
N LEU A 181 -11.59 -3.00 14.77
CA LEU A 181 -12.81 -2.57 14.09
C LEU A 181 -13.21 -3.56 12.97
N LEU A 182 -12.26 -3.93 12.12
CA LEU A 182 -12.49 -4.91 11.05
C LEU A 182 -12.91 -6.27 11.60
N TRP A 183 -12.29 -6.71 12.71
CA TRP A 183 -12.68 -7.96 13.39
C TRP A 183 -14.14 -7.99 13.78
N ARG A 184 -14.67 -6.86 14.29
CA ARG A 184 -16.06 -6.75 14.73
C ARG A 184 -17.07 -6.62 13.61
N VAL A 185 -16.67 -5.99 12.49
CA VAL A 185 -17.58 -5.58 11.40
C VAL A 185 -17.61 -6.56 10.24
N LEU A 186 -16.48 -7.24 9.95
CA LEU A 186 -16.38 -8.09 8.75
C LEU A 186 -16.92 -9.51 9.03
N PRO A 187 -17.88 -9.99 8.21
CA PRO A 187 -18.34 -11.38 8.26
C PRO A 187 -17.22 -12.31 7.73
N ALA A 188 -17.29 -13.60 8.00
CA ALA A 188 -16.47 -14.58 7.29
C ALA A 188 -16.84 -14.56 5.80
N ALA A 189 -15.84 -14.44 4.93
CA ALA A 189 -16.05 -14.56 3.49
C ALA A 189 -15.73 -15.98 3.05
N PRO A 190 -16.55 -16.60 2.20
CA PRO A 190 -16.26 -17.93 1.69
C PRO A 190 -14.91 -17.91 0.95
N SER A 191 -14.11 -18.96 1.19
CA SER A 191 -12.93 -19.23 0.38
C SER A 191 -13.37 -19.60 -1.04
N ASN A 192 -12.70 -19.09 -2.04
CA ASN A 192 -12.85 -19.59 -3.40
C ASN A 192 -12.15 -20.96 -3.46
N GLU A 193 -12.90 -22.04 -3.45
CA GLU A 193 -12.39 -23.38 -3.69
C GLU A 193 -12.10 -23.55 -5.19
N LEU A 194 -11.02 -22.96 -5.67
CA LEU A 194 -10.60 -23.10 -7.07
C LEU A 194 -10.05 -24.50 -7.38
N GLY A 195 -9.88 -25.36 -6.36
CA GLY A 195 -9.28 -26.70 -6.54
C GLY A 195 -7.83 -26.69 -7.03
N LEU A 196 -7.20 -25.52 -7.09
CA LEU A 196 -5.81 -25.33 -7.54
C LEU A 196 -4.86 -25.42 -6.33
N THR A 197 -3.70 -26.02 -6.55
CA THR A 197 -2.59 -25.92 -5.61
C THR A 197 -1.88 -24.57 -5.75
N TYR A 198 -1.22 -24.11 -4.68
CA TYR A 198 -0.45 -22.85 -4.70
C TYR A 198 0.61 -22.83 -5.83
N ARG A 199 1.28 -23.96 -6.07
CA ARG A 199 2.26 -24.10 -7.15
C ARG A 199 1.65 -23.94 -8.54
N GLN A 200 0.45 -24.49 -8.75
CA GLN A 200 -0.29 -24.34 -10.02
C GLN A 200 -0.73 -22.89 -10.23
N LEU A 201 -1.15 -22.22 -9.15
CA LEU A 201 -1.55 -20.80 -9.20
C LEU A 201 -0.35 -19.91 -9.57
N LEU A 202 0.80 -20.10 -8.93
CA LEU A 202 2.03 -19.38 -9.31
C LEU A 202 2.45 -19.67 -10.74
N GLY A 203 2.43 -20.96 -11.16
CA GLY A 203 2.75 -21.37 -12.52
C GLY A 203 1.88 -20.64 -13.55
N SER A 204 0.56 -20.57 -13.32
CA SER A 204 -0.38 -19.92 -14.22
C SER A 204 -0.10 -18.42 -14.39
N MET A 205 0.45 -17.72 -13.37
CA MET A 205 0.83 -16.31 -13.48
C MET A 205 2.02 -16.14 -14.43
N PHE A 206 3.02 -17.01 -14.35
CA PHE A 206 4.17 -16.97 -15.26
C PHE A 206 3.79 -17.39 -16.67
N ASP A 207 2.92 -18.39 -16.83
CA ASP A 207 2.40 -18.82 -18.13
C ASP A 207 1.61 -17.68 -18.81
N LEU A 208 0.76 -16.97 -18.06
CA LEU A 208 0.06 -15.79 -18.56
C LEU A 208 1.01 -14.68 -18.97
N LEU A 209 2.01 -14.39 -18.14
CA LEU A 209 3.02 -13.39 -18.47
C LEU A 209 3.83 -13.77 -19.72
N ALA A 210 4.18 -15.04 -19.87
CA ALA A 210 4.95 -15.53 -21.02
C ALA A 210 4.12 -15.55 -22.31
N SER A 211 2.81 -15.86 -22.23
CA SER A 211 1.93 -16.07 -23.39
C SER A 211 1.21 -14.80 -23.87
N GLN A 212 0.95 -13.84 -22.95
CA GLN A 212 0.10 -12.67 -23.24
C GLN A 212 0.92 -11.41 -23.53
N ARG A 213 1.13 -11.08 -24.82
CA ARG A 213 1.89 -9.89 -25.24
C ARG A 213 1.33 -8.58 -24.69
N VAL A 214 0.00 -8.47 -24.61
CA VAL A 214 -0.66 -7.27 -24.03
C VAL A 214 -0.28 -7.08 -22.58
N LEU A 215 -0.22 -8.19 -21.81
CA LEU A 215 0.20 -8.17 -20.40
C LEU A 215 1.66 -7.76 -20.28
N GLN A 216 2.55 -8.28 -21.14
CA GLN A 216 3.97 -7.93 -21.16
C GLN A 216 4.17 -6.43 -21.42
N VAL A 217 3.51 -5.88 -22.44
CA VAL A 217 3.63 -4.45 -22.80
C VAL A 217 3.09 -3.56 -21.67
N ARG A 218 1.90 -3.88 -21.14
CA ARG A 218 1.32 -3.12 -20.01
C ARG A 218 2.15 -3.25 -18.74
N GLY A 219 2.70 -4.42 -18.47
CA GLY A 219 3.62 -4.66 -17.37
C GLY A 219 4.89 -3.84 -17.47
N LEU A 220 5.51 -3.79 -18.67
CA LEU A 220 6.70 -2.98 -18.93
C LEU A 220 6.41 -1.48 -18.78
N LEU A 221 5.30 -0.98 -19.32
CA LEU A 221 4.89 0.42 -19.14
C LEU A 221 4.66 0.76 -17.66
N GLY A 222 3.98 -0.11 -16.92
CA GLY A 222 3.79 0.03 -15.48
C GLY A 222 5.11 0.06 -14.73
N LEU A 223 6.03 -0.86 -15.05
CA LEU A 223 7.37 -0.91 -14.45
C LEU A 223 8.13 0.40 -14.67
N LEU A 224 8.17 0.91 -15.91
CA LEU A 224 8.86 2.16 -16.24
C LEU A 224 8.23 3.37 -15.54
N MET A 225 6.90 3.44 -15.49
CA MET A 225 6.19 4.50 -14.77
C MET A 225 6.48 4.49 -13.27
N PHE A 226 6.42 3.33 -12.62
CA PHE A 226 6.71 3.22 -11.20
C PHE A 226 8.20 3.42 -10.87
N ALA A 227 9.10 3.01 -11.76
CA ALA A 227 10.53 3.30 -11.62
C ALA A 227 10.79 4.81 -11.69
N ALA A 228 10.24 5.51 -12.69
CA ALA A 228 10.34 6.96 -12.82
C ALA A 228 9.75 7.67 -11.58
N PHE A 229 8.59 7.24 -11.11
CA PHE A 229 7.94 7.75 -9.90
C PHE A 229 8.82 7.56 -8.65
N GLY A 230 9.42 6.38 -8.48
CA GLY A 230 10.32 6.09 -7.38
C GLY A 230 11.58 6.96 -7.39
N VAL A 231 12.24 7.08 -8.55
CA VAL A 231 13.42 7.93 -8.74
C VAL A 231 13.09 9.39 -8.45
N PHE A 232 11.98 9.90 -9.02
CA PHE A 232 11.55 11.29 -8.81
C PHE A 232 11.38 11.61 -7.31
N TRP A 233 10.60 10.81 -6.59
CA TRP A 233 10.33 11.08 -5.19
C TRP A 233 11.56 10.92 -4.29
N SER A 234 12.40 9.92 -4.53
CA SER A 234 13.63 9.72 -3.74
C SER A 234 14.62 10.87 -3.98
N SER A 235 14.78 11.31 -5.23
CA SER A 235 15.67 12.42 -5.56
C SER A 235 15.14 13.75 -5.03
N LEU A 236 13.81 13.97 -5.08
CA LEU A 236 13.18 15.20 -4.60
C LEU A 236 13.41 15.41 -3.09
N VAL A 237 13.25 14.36 -2.30
CA VAL A 237 13.48 14.40 -0.84
C VAL A 237 14.92 14.79 -0.53
N LEU A 238 15.88 14.13 -1.17
CA LEU A 238 17.30 14.41 -0.95
C LEU A 238 17.70 15.82 -1.40
N LEU A 239 17.15 16.29 -2.53
CA LEU A 239 17.43 17.62 -3.07
C LEU A 239 16.86 18.73 -2.18
N LEU A 240 15.60 18.59 -1.78
CA LEU A 240 14.90 19.65 -1.02
C LEU A 240 15.29 19.66 0.46
N GLY A 241 15.71 18.53 1.03
CA GLY A 241 16.22 18.43 2.40
C GLY A 241 17.64 18.98 2.56
N ALA A 242 18.44 18.98 1.46
CA ALA A 242 19.82 19.50 1.48
C ALA A 242 19.89 21.03 1.34
N PRO A 243 20.99 21.69 1.79
CA PRO A 243 21.26 23.09 1.49
C PRO A 243 21.34 23.32 -0.04
N PRO A 244 20.87 24.46 -0.56
CA PRO A 244 20.39 25.67 0.16
C PRO A 244 18.92 25.62 0.58
N HIS A 245 18.15 24.59 0.19
CA HIS A 245 16.70 24.56 0.40
C HIS A 245 16.32 24.25 1.85
N SER A 246 16.90 23.22 2.44
CA SER A 246 16.71 22.80 3.84
C SER A 246 15.23 22.81 4.29
N LEU A 247 14.34 22.30 3.43
CA LEU A 247 12.90 22.27 3.71
C LEU A 247 12.58 21.22 4.79
N SER A 248 11.55 21.52 5.60
CA SER A 248 11.04 20.57 6.60
C SER A 248 10.38 19.35 5.92
N HIS A 249 10.29 18.23 6.64
CA HIS A 249 9.65 17.00 6.13
C HIS A 249 8.18 17.23 5.77
N SER A 250 7.47 18.09 6.54
CA SER A 250 6.09 18.48 6.23
C SER A 250 6.00 19.26 4.93
N ALA A 251 6.94 20.19 4.68
CA ALA A 251 6.98 20.95 3.43
C ALA A 251 7.27 20.05 2.23
N ILE A 252 8.24 19.13 2.35
CA ILE A 252 8.53 18.14 1.31
C ILE A 252 7.33 17.21 1.09
N GLY A 253 6.70 16.75 2.17
CA GLY A 253 5.51 15.90 2.12
C GLY A 253 4.32 16.59 1.42
N ALA A 254 4.18 17.91 1.57
CA ALA A 254 3.12 18.68 0.95
C ALA A 254 3.17 18.67 -0.59
N PHE A 255 4.36 18.45 -1.19
CA PHE A 255 4.45 18.20 -2.64
C PHE A 255 3.63 16.98 -3.09
N GLY A 256 3.39 16.01 -2.18
CA GLY A 256 2.49 14.90 -2.46
C GLY A 256 1.07 15.33 -2.79
N LEU A 257 0.60 16.46 -2.24
CA LEU A 257 -0.74 17.01 -2.49
C LEU A 257 -0.86 17.56 -3.93
N VAL A 258 0.24 18.01 -4.54
CA VAL A 258 0.24 18.40 -5.96
C VAL A 258 -0.15 17.22 -6.85
N GLY A 259 0.20 15.99 -6.45
CA GLY A 259 -0.24 14.77 -7.11
C GLY A 259 -1.76 14.58 -7.11
N ALA A 260 -2.49 15.20 -6.16
CA ALA A 260 -3.95 15.15 -6.13
C ALA A 260 -4.57 15.85 -7.35
N LEU A 261 -3.95 16.93 -7.85
CA LEU A 261 -4.38 17.60 -9.08
C LEU A 261 -4.23 16.68 -10.29
N GLY A 262 -3.13 15.89 -10.33
CA GLY A 262 -2.92 14.86 -11.35
C GLY A 262 -3.99 13.76 -11.29
N ALA A 263 -4.38 13.30 -10.10
CA ALA A 263 -5.43 12.31 -9.92
C ALA A 263 -6.81 12.82 -10.38
N LEU A 264 -7.13 14.10 -10.12
CA LEU A 264 -8.35 14.74 -10.65
C LEU A 264 -8.31 14.85 -12.18
N GLY A 265 -7.15 15.16 -12.76
CA GLY A 265 -6.93 15.16 -14.20
C GLY A 265 -7.15 13.79 -14.83
N ALA A 266 -6.60 12.73 -14.20
CA ALA A 266 -6.77 11.36 -14.64
C ALA A 266 -8.24 10.88 -14.60
N ALA A 267 -8.99 11.28 -13.56
CA ALA A 267 -10.42 10.97 -13.46
C ALA A 267 -11.23 11.62 -14.61
N ARG A 268 -10.86 12.87 -15.01
CA ARG A 268 -11.49 13.52 -16.16
C ARG A 268 -11.07 12.91 -17.49
N ALA A 269 -9.80 12.53 -17.64
CA ALA A 269 -9.31 11.87 -18.85
C ALA A 269 -10.02 10.54 -19.11
N GLY A 270 -10.29 9.74 -18.06
CA GLY A 270 -11.09 8.51 -18.18
C GLY A 270 -12.49 8.78 -18.72
N SER A 271 -13.18 9.80 -18.20
CA SER A 271 -14.52 10.18 -18.67
C SER A 271 -14.53 10.76 -20.09
N LEU A 272 -13.42 11.32 -20.55
CA LEU A 272 -13.27 11.79 -21.94
C LEU A 272 -12.98 10.62 -22.89
N ALA A 273 -12.18 9.66 -22.46
CA ALA A 273 -11.92 8.44 -23.24
C ALA A 273 -13.17 7.58 -23.46
N ASP A 274 -14.11 7.59 -22.51
CA ASP A 274 -15.40 6.88 -22.64
C ASP A 274 -16.40 7.58 -23.59
N ARG A 275 -16.10 8.79 -24.03
CA ARG A 275 -16.95 9.59 -24.92
C ARG A 275 -16.50 9.56 -26.40
N GLY A 276 -15.44 8.84 -26.69
CA GLY A 276 -14.98 8.69 -28.06
C GLY A 276 -13.57 8.90 -28.33
#